data_551cb4a4da3e59532df5a45d3c6815d8
#
_entry.id   551cb4a4da3e59532df5a45d3c6815d8
#
_cell.length_a   1.000
_cell.length_b   1.000
_cell.length_c   1.000
_cell.angle_alpha   90.00
_cell.angle_beta   90.00
_cell.angle_gamma   90.00
#
_symmetry.space_group_name_H-M   'P 1'
#
loop_
_entity.id
_entity.type
_entity.pdbx_description
1 polymer ?
#
loop_
_entity_poly.entity_id
_entity_poly.type
_entity_poly.pdbx_seq_one_letter_code
_entity_poly.pdbx_strand_id
1 'polypeptide(L)'
;MIAKWTKTLRNNDTFPRVCAHRGLSKACPENTLPSFGAAIGVGAHEIEFDVRLSRDDVAVVCHDERVDRTADAPGAISEMEWAELRKLDFGARYGEAWRGVRVPRIEEVLDLAGGRVGINVHIKEPGNDSRLVRLVANEIRRRQIVESAYLAGATEAVLSACTEVAPEIPRACLVSKNGPREQIHVAIKYGCARIQFRRVATQEHFLEAHDAGLVCNLFYSDDFDEACEFGRHGVDVILTNCAHQLIHARDSSHVA
;
A
#
# COMPACT_ATOMS: atom_id res chain seq x y z
N MET A 1 -8.20 5.88 -20.82
CA MET A 1 -9.28 5.69 -19.80
C MET A 1 -8.59 5.77 -18.44
N ILE A 2 -9.05 6.67 -17.55
CA ILE A 2 -8.53 6.72 -16.18
C ILE A 2 -8.98 5.43 -15.50
N ALA A 3 -8.04 4.69 -14.92
CA ALA A 3 -8.30 3.41 -14.29
C ALA A 3 -9.46 3.48 -13.28
N LYS A 4 -10.29 2.45 -13.21
CA LYS A 4 -11.47 2.35 -12.34
C LYS A 4 -11.14 2.66 -10.86
N TRP A 5 -9.89 2.45 -10.46
CA TRP A 5 -9.34 2.59 -9.12
C TRP A 5 -8.71 3.98 -8.83
N THR A 6 -8.60 4.85 -9.86
CA THR A 6 -7.99 6.19 -9.72
C THR A 6 -9.02 7.32 -9.69
N LYS A 7 -10.33 7.01 -9.78
CA LYS A 7 -11.38 8.05 -9.70
C LYS A 7 -11.63 8.41 -8.25
N THR A 8 -11.65 9.71 -7.97
CA THR A 8 -12.24 10.27 -6.74
C THR A 8 -13.67 9.76 -6.59
N LEU A 9 -14.03 9.30 -5.39
CA LEU A 9 -15.41 8.92 -5.07
C LEU A 9 -16.28 10.20 -4.95
N ARG A 10 -16.68 10.78 -6.08
CA ARG A 10 -17.69 11.87 -6.10
C ARG A 10 -19.13 11.33 -6.16
N ASN A 11 -19.40 10.22 -5.52
CA ASN A 11 -20.75 9.76 -5.25
C ASN A 11 -21.07 10.06 -3.78
N ASN A 12 -22.35 10.26 -3.44
CA ASN A 12 -22.89 10.60 -2.11
C ASN A 12 -22.47 9.67 -0.95
N ASP A 13 -21.53 8.77 -1.16
CA ASP A 13 -20.93 7.89 -0.16
C ASP A 13 -19.88 8.67 0.63
N THR A 14 -20.23 9.03 1.85
CA THR A 14 -19.32 9.73 2.79
C THR A 14 -18.25 8.81 3.40
N PHE A 15 -18.32 7.50 3.16
CA PHE A 15 -17.36 6.55 3.68
C PHE A 15 -16.25 6.29 2.65
N PRO A 16 -14.96 6.45 3.03
CA PRO A 16 -13.85 6.26 2.09
C PRO A 16 -13.67 4.79 1.72
N ARG A 17 -13.03 4.53 0.59
CA ARG A 17 -12.58 3.18 0.24
C ARG A 17 -11.59 2.69 1.27
N VAL A 18 -11.65 1.40 1.59
CA VAL A 18 -10.77 0.77 2.59
C VAL A 18 -9.58 0.13 1.90
N CYS A 19 -8.37 0.59 2.26
CA CYS A 19 -7.10 -0.02 1.89
C CYS A 19 -6.52 -0.76 3.10
N ALA A 20 -6.38 -2.08 3.01
CA ALA A 20 -5.84 -2.90 4.08
C ALA A 20 -4.32 -2.77 4.13
N HIS A 21 -3.80 -2.04 5.14
CA HIS A 21 -2.39 -1.73 5.36
C HIS A 21 -1.60 -2.98 5.74
N ARG A 22 -0.69 -3.42 4.87
CA ARG A 22 0.06 -4.69 4.97
C ARG A 22 -0.87 -5.91 5.04
N GLY A 23 -2.02 -5.82 4.37
CA GLY A 23 -3.11 -6.79 4.47
C GLY A 23 -3.96 -6.58 5.73
N LEU A 24 -4.56 -7.66 6.26
CA LEU A 24 -5.36 -7.61 7.49
C LEU A 24 -4.44 -7.70 8.72
N SER A 25 -3.52 -6.74 8.87
CA SER A 25 -2.35 -6.80 9.75
C SER A 25 -2.66 -6.81 11.25
N LYS A 26 -3.87 -6.40 11.67
CA LYS A 26 -4.30 -6.51 13.06
C LYS A 26 -4.64 -7.95 13.47
N ALA A 27 -5.06 -8.78 12.52
CA ALA A 27 -5.51 -10.16 12.77
C ALA A 27 -4.55 -11.23 12.22
N CYS A 28 -3.71 -10.88 11.26
CA CYS A 28 -2.80 -11.78 10.56
C CYS A 28 -1.37 -11.23 10.57
N PRO A 29 -0.34 -12.08 10.37
CA PRO A 29 1.03 -11.60 10.18
C PRO A 29 1.13 -10.62 9.01
N GLU A 30 1.58 -9.39 9.28
CA GLU A 30 1.67 -8.31 8.27
C GLU A 30 2.52 -8.72 7.06
N ASN A 31 2.20 -8.19 5.88
CA ASN A 31 2.97 -8.40 4.65
C ASN A 31 3.12 -9.88 4.26
N THR A 32 2.10 -10.71 4.52
CA THR A 32 2.07 -12.14 4.19
C THR A 32 0.87 -12.53 3.33
N LEU A 33 0.98 -13.64 2.60
CA LEU A 33 -0.14 -14.14 1.77
C LEU A 33 -1.42 -14.39 2.59
N PRO A 34 -1.39 -14.99 3.80
CA PRO A 34 -2.58 -15.10 4.64
C PRO A 34 -3.22 -13.75 4.97
N SER A 35 -2.42 -12.72 5.27
CA SER A 35 -2.90 -11.38 5.57
C SER A 35 -3.61 -10.73 4.37
N PHE A 36 -3.03 -10.86 3.18
CA PHE A 36 -3.63 -10.36 1.94
C PHE A 36 -4.89 -11.15 1.54
N GLY A 37 -4.85 -12.48 1.63
CA GLY A 37 -6.00 -13.33 1.38
C GLY A 37 -7.18 -13.02 2.29
N ALA A 38 -6.91 -12.80 3.58
CA ALA A 38 -7.92 -12.39 4.56
C ALA A 38 -8.50 -11.00 4.22
N ALA A 39 -7.65 -10.01 3.87
CA ALA A 39 -8.09 -8.68 3.48
C ALA A 39 -9.02 -8.71 2.24
N ILE A 40 -8.67 -9.51 1.22
CA ILE A 40 -9.51 -9.72 0.05
C ILE A 40 -10.82 -10.42 0.43
N GLY A 41 -10.75 -11.43 1.29
CA GLY A 41 -11.91 -12.22 1.75
C GLY A 41 -12.94 -11.40 2.53
N VAL A 42 -12.53 -10.38 3.27
CA VAL A 42 -13.44 -9.46 3.99
C VAL A 42 -13.92 -8.29 3.12
N GLY A 43 -13.53 -8.24 1.83
CA GLY A 43 -14.00 -7.23 0.89
C GLY A 43 -13.25 -5.89 0.93
N ALA A 44 -11.97 -5.89 1.33
CA ALA A 44 -11.13 -4.69 1.21
C ALA A 44 -11.09 -4.21 -0.25
N HIS A 45 -11.17 -2.88 -0.45
CA HIS A 45 -11.16 -2.29 -1.80
C HIS A 45 -9.74 -2.28 -2.38
N GLU A 46 -8.75 -2.13 -1.51
CA GLU A 46 -7.33 -2.13 -1.86
C GLU A 46 -6.55 -2.88 -0.79
N ILE A 47 -5.42 -3.49 -1.17
CA ILE A 47 -4.38 -3.93 -0.25
C ILE A 47 -3.14 -3.08 -0.45
N GLU A 48 -2.44 -2.81 0.64
CA GLU A 48 -1.13 -2.16 0.59
C GLU A 48 -0.07 -3.11 1.11
N PHE A 49 1.10 -3.07 0.52
CA PHE A 49 2.27 -3.81 0.95
C PHE A 49 3.59 -3.12 0.58
N ASP A 50 4.61 -3.45 1.35
CA ASP A 50 5.95 -2.87 1.26
C ASP A 50 6.90 -3.80 0.51
N VAL A 51 7.74 -3.25 -0.38
CA VAL A 51 8.73 -4.05 -1.12
C VAL A 51 10.15 -3.54 -0.92
N ARG A 52 11.09 -4.50 -0.80
CA ARG A 52 12.54 -4.30 -0.65
C ARG A 52 13.31 -5.29 -1.51
N LEU A 53 14.61 -5.03 -1.73
CA LEU A 53 15.49 -5.96 -2.43
C LEU A 53 16.26 -6.85 -1.43
N SER A 54 16.30 -8.16 -1.70
CA SER A 54 17.27 -9.08 -1.12
C SER A 54 18.67 -8.88 -1.72
N ARG A 55 19.68 -9.54 -1.16
CA ARG A 55 21.07 -9.49 -1.66
C ARG A 55 21.19 -9.97 -3.12
N ASP A 56 20.37 -10.93 -3.51
CA ASP A 56 20.31 -11.52 -4.85
C ASP A 56 19.24 -10.92 -5.75
N ASP A 57 18.86 -9.65 -5.48
CA ASP A 57 17.91 -8.84 -6.27
C ASP A 57 16.48 -9.42 -6.40
N VAL A 58 15.99 -10.16 -5.41
CA VAL A 58 14.58 -10.55 -5.36
C VAL A 58 13.75 -9.48 -4.66
N ALA A 59 12.61 -9.11 -5.24
CA ALA A 59 11.66 -8.16 -4.63
C ALA A 59 10.84 -8.86 -3.53
N VAL A 60 11.26 -8.66 -2.28
CA VAL A 60 10.68 -9.27 -1.07
C VAL A 60 9.65 -8.34 -0.44
N VAL A 61 8.53 -8.89 0.03
CA VAL A 61 7.45 -8.10 0.65
C VAL A 61 7.68 -8.00 2.16
N CYS A 62 8.29 -6.90 2.59
CA CYS A 62 8.60 -6.63 3.99
C CYS A 62 8.72 -5.12 4.25
N HIS A 63 8.21 -4.65 5.41
CA HIS A 63 8.26 -3.24 5.75
C HIS A 63 9.65 -2.76 6.18
N ASP A 64 10.23 -3.44 7.18
CA ASP A 64 11.48 -3.02 7.81
C ASP A 64 12.69 -3.45 6.96
N GLU A 65 13.81 -2.77 7.11
CA GLU A 65 15.08 -3.16 6.49
C GLU A 65 15.61 -4.49 7.05
N ARG A 66 15.18 -4.81 8.28
CA ARG A 66 15.56 -6.01 9.01
C ARG A 66 14.33 -6.84 9.35
N VAL A 67 14.48 -8.14 9.34
CA VAL A 67 13.38 -9.08 9.64
C VAL A 67 13.14 -9.31 11.14
N ASP A 68 13.96 -8.71 12.02
CA ASP A 68 13.99 -8.97 13.47
C ASP A 68 12.64 -8.83 14.18
N ARG A 69 11.78 -7.90 13.71
CA ARG A 69 10.47 -7.67 14.31
C ARG A 69 9.44 -8.69 13.86
N THR A 70 9.55 -9.21 12.66
CA THR A 70 8.50 -10.01 12.02
C THR A 70 8.86 -11.48 11.86
N ALA A 71 10.15 -11.86 11.90
CA ALA A 71 10.59 -13.24 11.74
C ALA A 71 11.15 -13.84 13.04
N ASP A 72 11.40 -15.14 13.03
CA ASP A 72 11.97 -15.92 14.13
C ASP A 72 13.50 -15.81 14.27
N ALA A 73 14.17 -15.14 13.32
CA ALA A 73 15.61 -14.89 13.35
C ALA A 73 15.93 -13.45 12.93
N PRO A 74 17.07 -12.87 13.38
CA PRO A 74 17.51 -11.53 12.96
C PRO A 74 18.18 -11.57 11.58
N GLY A 75 18.17 -10.42 10.89
CA GLY A 75 18.91 -10.25 9.63
C GLY A 75 18.48 -9.00 8.86
N ALA A 76 19.38 -8.42 8.09
CA ALA A 76 19.06 -7.38 7.13
C ALA A 76 18.67 -8.01 5.78
N ILE A 77 17.57 -7.57 5.19
CA ILE A 77 17.04 -8.11 3.92
C ILE A 77 18.09 -7.98 2.81
N SER A 78 18.77 -6.82 2.74
CA SER A 78 19.82 -6.55 1.75
C SER A 78 21.10 -7.41 1.90
N GLU A 79 21.26 -8.11 3.03
CA GLU A 79 22.42 -8.98 3.31
C GLU A 79 22.07 -10.46 3.14
N MET A 80 20.80 -10.82 2.96
CA MET A 80 20.31 -12.19 2.86
C MET A 80 19.86 -12.52 1.43
N GLU A 81 20.13 -13.73 0.99
CA GLU A 81 19.55 -14.26 -0.26
C GLU A 81 18.09 -14.66 -0.05
N TRP A 82 17.32 -14.64 -1.12
CA TRP A 82 15.93 -15.09 -1.10
C TRP A 82 15.77 -16.50 -0.50
N ALA A 83 16.66 -17.40 -0.85
CA ALA A 83 16.64 -18.77 -0.34
C ALA A 83 16.83 -18.86 1.19
N GLU A 84 17.49 -17.88 1.81
CA GLU A 84 17.65 -17.76 3.26
C GLU A 84 16.40 -17.14 3.88
N LEU A 85 15.92 -16.01 3.34
CA LEU A 85 14.72 -15.30 3.78
C LEU A 85 13.49 -16.22 3.78
N ARG A 86 13.34 -17.03 2.75
CA ARG A 86 12.21 -17.96 2.57
C ARG A 86 12.15 -19.09 3.62
N LYS A 87 13.24 -19.34 4.35
CA LYS A 87 13.27 -20.34 5.43
C LYS A 87 12.78 -19.77 6.77
N LEU A 88 12.80 -18.46 6.96
CA LEU A 88 12.40 -17.80 8.19
C LEU A 88 10.89 -17.92 8.41
N ASP A 89 10.49 -18.01 9.67
CA ASP A 89 9.10 -18.07 10.09
C ASP A 89 8.57 -16.68 10.46
N PHE A 90 7.80 -16.08 9.57
CA PHE A 90 7.16 -14.77 9.74
C PHE A 90 5.83 -14.84 10.52
N GLY A 91 5.39 -16.04 10.88
CA GLY A 91 4.22 -16.25 11.73
C GLY A 91 4.57 -16.50 13.19
N ALA A 92 5.80 -16.90 13.50
CA ALA A 92 6.20 -17.33 14.83
C ALA A 92 5.88 -16.31 15.96
N ARG A 93 5.95 -15.01 15.66
CA ARG A 93 5.65 -13.92 16.63
C ARG A 93 4.17 -13.62 16.80
N TYR A 94 3.32 -14.18 15.94
CA TYR A 94 1.88 -14.01 15.96
C TYR A 94 1.12 -15.16 16.66
N GLY A 95 1.84 -16.18 17.10
CA GLY A 95 1.31 -17.34 17.84
C GLY A 95 1.30 -18.64 17.04
N GLU A 96 0.97 -19.73 17.70
CA GLU A 96 1.08 -21.10 17.18
C GLU A 96 0.29 -21.33 15.89
N ALA A 97 -0.89 -20.71 15.77
CA ALA A 97 -1.74 -20.83 14.58
C ALA A 97 -1.09 -20.27 13.29
N TRP A 98 -0.09 -19.43 13.44
CA TRP A 98 0.61 -18.78 12.31
C TRP A 98 1.98 -19.36 12.03
N ARG A 99 2.43 -20.36 12.80
CA ARG A 99 3.73 -20.99 12.57
C ARG A 99 3.87 -21.50 11.14
N GLY A 100 5.05 -21.30 10.58
CA GLY A 100 5.36 -21.72 9.22
C GLY A 100 4.95 -20.74 8.13
N VAL A 101 4.34 -19.59 8.48
CA VAL A 101 4.07 -18.52 7.51
C VAL A 101 5.39 -17.94 7.01
N ARG A 102 5.51 -17.80 5.69
CA ARG A 102 6.73 -17.34 5.01
C ARG A 102 6.55 -15.95 4.45
N VAL A 103 7.67 -15.20 4.38
CA VAL A 103 7.70 -13.94 3.64
C VAL A 103 7.41 -14.22 2.16
N PRO A 104 6.51 -13.46 1.49
CA PRO A 104 6.30 -13.61 0.07
C PRO A 104 7.28 -12.73 -0.72
N ARG A 105 7.53 -13.11 -1.96
CA ARG A 105 8.04 -12.20 -2.99
C ARG A 105 6.86 -11.56 -3.75
N ILE A 106 7.15 -10.47 -4.44
CA ILE A 106 6.12 -9.68 -5.09
C ILE A 106 5.24 -10.49 -6.06
N GLU A 107 5.82 -11.43 -6.80
CA GLU A 107 5.10 -12.24 -7.77
C GLU A 107 3.97 -13.05 -7.11
N GLU A 108 4.22 -13.61 -5.91
CA GLU A 108 3.23 -14.39 -5.17
C GLU A 108 2.05 -13.51 -4.71
N VAL A 109 2.33 -12.26 -4.30
CA VAL A 109 1.28 -11.31 -3.91
C VAL A 109 0.46 -10.86 -5.12
N LEU A 110 1.12 -10.54 -6.23
CA LEU A 110 0.42 -10.13 -7.45
C LEU A 110 -0.38 -11.28 -8.09
N ASP A 111 0.05 -12.53 -7.95
CA ASP A 111 -0.72 -13.71 -8.39
C ASP A 111 -1.98 -13.89 -7.52
N LEU A 112 -1.89 -13.61 -6.22
CA LEU A 112 -3.03 -13.66 -5.30
C LEU A 112 -4.03 -12.52 -5.55
N ALA A 113 -3.55 -11.29 -5.73
CA ALA A 113 -4.34 -10.06 -5.68
C ALA A 113 -4.79 -9.54 -7.06
N GLY A 114 -4.06 -9.88 -8.12
CA GLY A 114 -4.28 -9.34 -9.46
C GLY A 114 -5.69 -9.57 -9.97
N GLY A 115 -6.37 -8.49 -10.38
CA GLY A 115 -7.74 -8.50 -10.87
C GLY A 115 -8.83 -8.68 -9.80
N ARG A 116 -8.47 -8.87 -8.53
CA ARG A 116 -9.43 -9.08 -7.42
C ARG A 116 -9.61 -7.83 -6.57
N VAL A 117 -8.56 -7.04 -6.40
CA VAL A 117 -8.50 -5.89 -5.48
C VAL A 117 -7.56 -4.83 -6.05
N GLY A 118 -7.70 -3.57 -5.62
CA GLY A 118 -6.71 -2.53 -5.90
C GLY A 118 -5.40 -2.80 -5.17
N ILE A 119 -4.27 -2.45 -5.81
CA ILE A 119 -2.93 -2.83 -5.32
C ILE A 119 -2.09 -1.58 -5.11
N ASN A 120 -1.75 -1.28 -3.86
CA ASN A 120 -0.83 -0.24 -3.44
C ASN A 120 0.55 -0.84 -3.15
N VAL A 121 1.52 -0.63 -4.03
CA VAL A 121 2.89 -1.14 -3.84
C VAL A 121 3.76 -0.03 -3.29
N HIS A 122 4.09 -0.08 -2.00
CA HIS A 122 5.00 0.86 -1.36
C HIS A 122 6.46 0.44 -1.60
N ILE A 123 7.11 1.13 -2.49
CA ILE A 123 8.53 0.93 -2.82
C ILE A 123 9.40 1.64 -1.79
N LYS A 124 10.19 0.90 -1.02
CA LYS A 124 10.99 1.44 0.08
C LYS A 124 12.25 2.16 -0.40
N GLU A 125 12.86 1.65 -1.45
CA GLU A 125 14.04 2.21 -2.10
C GLU A 125 13.97 1.95 -3.62
N PRO A 126 14.57 2.79 -4.47
CA PRO A 126 14.56 2.53 -5.91
C PRO A 126 15.44 1.33 -6.30
N GLY A 127 16.42 1.00 -5.46
CA GLY A 127 17.52 0.08 -5.78
C GLY A 127 18.58 0.75 -6.69
N ASN A 128 19.72 0.10 -6.89
CA ASN A 128 20.72 0.55 -7.84
C ASN A 128 20.11 0.58 -9.25
N ASP A 129 20.35 1.64 -10.01
CA ASP A 129 19.80 1.84 -11.37
C ASP A 129 18.28 1.62 -11.45
N SER A 130 17.57 2.02 -10.40
CA SER A 130 16.11 1.82 -10.27
C SER A 130 15.66 0.35 -10.35
N ARG A 131 16.50 -0.57 -9.89
CA ARG A 131 16.33 -2.02 -10.03
C ARG A 131 15.00 -2.51 -9.43
N LEU A 132 14.67 -2.09 -8.21
CA LEU A 132 13.43 -2.52 -7.56
C LEU A 132 12.19 -2.01 -8.31
N VAL A 133 12.20 -0.74 -8.72
CA VAL A 133 11.11 -0.16 -9.51
C VAL A 133 10.90 -0.93 -10.80
N ARG A 134 11.99 -1.29 -11.49
CA ARG A 134 11.97 -2.04 -12.74
C ARG A 134 11.39 -3.45 -12.57
N LEU A 135 11.80 -4.16 -11.53
CA LEU A 135 11.27 -5.49 -11.20
C LEU A 135 9.76 -5.43 -10.93
N VAL A 136 9.33 -4.53 -10.05
CA VAL A 136 7.91 -4.34 -9.71
C VAL A 136 7.08 -3.97 -10.95
N ALA A 137 7.55 -3.00 -11.74
CA ALA A 137 6.84 -2.56 -12.94
C ALA A 137 6.69 -3.69 -13.98
N ASN A 138 7.75 -4.49 -14.19
CA ASN A 138 7.72 -5.61 -15.11
C ASN A 138 6.69 -6.68 -14.68
N GLU A 139 6.59 -6.96 -13.38
CA GLU A 139 5.62 -7.92 -12.85
C GLU A 139 4.17 -7.42 -12.99
N ILE A 140 3.94 -6.11 -12.81
CA ILE A 140 2.63 -5.47 -13.05
C ILE A 140 2.26 -5.54 -14.54
N ARG A 141 3.21 -5.22 -15.44
CA ARG A 141 3.02 -5.30 -16.90
C ARG A 141 2.73 -6.72 -17.37
N ARG A 142 3.53 -7.68 -16.91
CA ARG A 142 3.39 -9.10 -17.27
C ARG A 142 2.01 -9.66 -16.95
N ARG A 143 1.40 -9.19 -15.85
CA ARG A 143 0.04 -9.59 -15.42
C ARG A 143 -1.06 -8.73 -16.01
N GLN A 144 -0.73 -7.67 -16.76
CA GLN A 144 -1.70 -6.73 -17.35
C GLN A 144 -2.61 -6.05 -16.30
N ILE A 145 -2.06 -5.73 -15.12
CA ILE A 145 -2.80 -5.16 -13.99
C ILE A 145 -2.46 -3.68 -13.72
N VAL A 146 -1.94 -2.95 -14.71
CA VAL A 146 -1.60 -1.52 -14.61
C VAL A 146 -2.79 -0.69 -14.11
N GLU A 147 -4.01 -1.03 -14.54
CA GLU A 147 -5.21 -0.28 -14.16
C GLU A 147 -5.68 -0.51 -12.70
N SER A 148 -5.19 -1.55 -12.05
CA SER A 148 -5.55 -1.91 -10.66
C SER A 148 -4.40 -1.74 -9.67
N ALA A 149 -3.21 -1.32 -10.12
CA ALA A 149 -2.04 -1.15 -9.29
C ALA A 149 -1.50 0.29 -9.37
N TYR A 150 -0.85 0.73 -8.29
CA TYR A 150 -0.08 1.97 -8.27
C TYR A 150 1.17 1.83 -7.40
N LEU A 151 2.20 2.64 -7.72
CA LEU A 151 3.48 2.65 -7.04
C LEU A 151 3.51 3.81 -6.04
N ALA A 152 3.73 3.53 -4.77
CA ALA A 152 3.82 4.53 -3.72
C ALA A 152 5.28 4.76 -3.31
N GLY A 153 5.69 6.04 -3.22
CA GLY A 153 7.05 6.43 -2.85
C GLY A 153 7.10 7.45 -1.72
N ALA A 154 7.90 7.18 -0.69
CA ALA A 154 8.10 8.07 0.44
C ALA A 154 9.32 9.00 0.27
N THR A 155 10.05 8.91 -0.83
CA THR A 155 11.17 9.78 -1.19
C THR A 155 11.05 10.24 -2.63
N GLU A 156 11.59 11.42 -2.93
CA GLU A 156 11.65 11.93 -4.31
C GLU A 156 12.47 11.02 -5.22
N ALA A 157 13.48 10.34 -4.69
CA ALA A 157 14.29 9.37 -5.46
C ALA A 157 13.42 8.20 -5.98
N VAL A 158 12.51 7.66 -5.15
CA VAL A 158 11.56 6.62 -5.59
C VAL A 158 10.58 7.18 -6.61
N LEU A 159 10.01 8.37 -6.39
CA LEU A 159 9.06 8.99 -7.33
C LEU A 159 9.71 9.28 -8.69
N SER A 160 10.97 9.78 -8.68
CA SER A 160 11.75 10.00 -9.90
C SER A 160 11.97 8.70 -10.66
N ALA A 161 12.43 7.66 -9.97
CA ALA A 161 12.63 6.34 -10.58
C ALA A 161 11.33 5.76 -11.16
N CYS A 162 10.19 5.91 -10.46
CA CYS A 162 8.89 5.47 -10.96
C CYS A 162 8.47 6.26 -12.22
N THR A 163 8.72 7.56 -12.25
CA THR A 163 8.40 8.42 -13.40
C THR A 163 9.23 8.04 -14.62
N GLU A 164 10.51 7.71 -14.43
CA GLU A 164 11.44 7.35 -15.49
C GLU A 164 11.18 5.93 -16.02
N VAL A 165 11.02 4.95 -15.12
CA VAL A 165 10.98 3.52 -15.46
C VAL A 165 9.57 3.02 -15.82
N ALA A 166 8.54 3.60 -15.21
CA ALA A 166 7.17 3.13 -15.32
C ALA A 166 6.16 4.30 -15.40
N PRO A 167 6.30 5.22 -16.41
CA PRO A 167 5.45 6.41 -16.51
C PRO A 167 3.95 6.10 -16.65
N GLU A 168 3.59 4.94 -17.18
CA GLU A 168 2.22 4.49 -17.37
C GLU A 168 1.55 3.92 -16.11
N ILE A 169 2.34 3.50 -15.09
CA ILE A 169 1.78 2.99 -13.83
C ILE A 169 1.50 4.20 -12.93
N PRO A 170 0.25 4.35 -12.42
CA PRO A 170 -0.09 5.44 -11.51
C PRO A 170 0.84 5.49 -10.29
N ARG A 171 1.11 6.70 -9.80
CA ARG A 171 1.99 6.94 -8.63
C ARG A 171 1.23 7.57 -7.50
N ALA A 172 1.63 7.25 -6.27
CA ALA A 172 1.19 7.90 -5.04
C ALA A 172 2.37 8.56 -4.32
N CYS A 173 2.23 9.84 -3.99
CA CYS A 173 3.22 10.60 -3.23
C CYS A 173 3.02 10.39 -1.71
N LEU A 174 4.04 9.85 -1.04
CA LEU A 174 4.12 9.69 0.42
C LEU A 174 5.17 10.62 1.04
N VAL A 175 5.77 11.54 0.26
CA VAL A 175 6.82 12.48 0.70
C VAL A 175 6.19 13.55 1.60
N SER A 176 6.28 13.40 2.93
CA SER A 176 5.55 14.24 3.90
C SER A 176 6.45 15.07 4.82
N LYS A 177 7.76 15.14 4.53
CA LYS A 177 8.76 15.74 5.43
C LYS A 177 8.49 17.21 5.77
N ASN A 178 8.01 17.99 4.79
CA ASN A 178 7.82 19.44 4.92
C ASN A 178 6.34 19.86 5.02
N GLY A 179 5.46 18.93 5.38
CA GLY A 179 4.03 19.19 5.58
C GLY A 179 3.17 18.93 4.34
N PRO A 180 1.82 19.03 4.51
CA PRO A 180 0.87 18.62 3.46
C PRO A 180 0.94 19.45 2.17
N ARG A 181 1.10 20.77 2.23
CA ARG A 181 1.19 21.62 1.03
C ARG A 181 2.43 21.32 0.20
N GLU A 182 3.59 21.15 0.85
CA GLU A 182 4.79 20.76 0.12
C GLU A 182 4.65 19.36 -0.48
N GLN A 183 3.96 18.45 0.21
CA GLN A 183 3.64 17.13 -0.32
C GLN A 183 2.78 17.21 -1.60
N ILE A 184 1.81 18.14 -1.67
CA ILE A 184 1.02 18.39 -2.90
C ILE A 184 1.92 18.87 -4.03
N HIS A 185 2.82 19.83 -3.78
CA HIS A 185 3.77 20.30 -4.80
C HIS A 185 4.65 19.17 -5.32
N VAL A 186 5.16 18.31 -4.44
CA VAL A 186 5.95 17.14 -4.82
C VAL A 186 5.11 16.16 -5.65
N ALA A 187 3.84 15.91 -5.26
CA ALA A 187 2.96 15.03 -6.02
C ALA A 187 2.73 15.55 -7.46
N ILE A 188 2.50 16.85 -7.62
CA ILE A 188 2.34 17.51 -8.93
C ILE A 188 3.65 17.41 -9.74
N LYS A 189 4.79 17.74 -9.12
CA LYS A 189 6.13 17.70 -9.75
C LYS A 189 6.41 16.33 -10.40
N TYR A 190 6.05 15.24 -9.73
CA TYR A 190 6.30 13.87 -10.24
C TYR A 190 5.10 13.27 -10.97
N GLY A 191 4.06 14.05 -11.30
CA GLY A 191 2.89 13.57 -12.02
C GLY A 191 2.16 12.44 -11.31
N CYS A 192 2.08 12.50 -9.98
CA CYS A 192 1.37 11.51 -9.20
C CYS A 192 -0.14 11.57 -9.48
N ALA A 193 -0.80 10.43 -9.47
CA ALA A 193 -2.27 10.34 -9.53
C ALA A 193 -2.91 10.36 -8.13
N ARG A 194 -2.09 10.08 -7.11
CA ARG A 194 -2.54 9.97 -5.72
C ARG A 194 -1.56 10.64 -4.76
N ILE A 195 -2.06 11.03 -3.61
CA ILE A 195 -1.29 11.52 -2.48
C ILE A 195 -1.72 10.77 -1.22
N GLN A 196 -0.77 10.33 -0.40
CA GLN A 196 -1.08 9.70 0.89
C GLN A 196 -0.66 10.62 2.02
N PHE A 197 -1.65 11.31 2.56
CA PHE A 197 -1.45 12.20 3.69
C PHE A 197 -1.28 11.45 5.01
N ARG A 198 -0.65 12.11 5.97
CA ARG A 198 -0.71 11.76 7.39
C ARG A 198 -1.85 12.54 8.06
N ARG A 199 -2.22 12.16 9.28
CA ARG A 199 -3.31 12.74 10.10
C ARG A 199 -3.16 14.24 10.41
N VAL A 200 -2.03 14.86 10.09
CA VAL A 200 -1.82 16.32 10.20
C VAL A 200 -2.46 17.09 9.05
N ALA A 201 -2.89 16.42 7.99
CA ALA A 201 -3.63 17.05 6.90
C ALA A 201 -5.05 17.40 7.34
N THR A 202 -5.55 18.52 6.84
CA THR A 202 -6.89 19.04 7.12
C THR A 202 -7.75 18.99 5.87
N GLN A 203 -9.03 19.27 6.02
CA GLN A 203 -9.98 19.37 4.89
C GLN A 203 -9.47 20.31 3.78
N GLU A 204 -8.86 21.45 4.15
CA GLU A 204 -8.28 22.38 3.17
C GLU A 204 -7.25 21.71 2.26
N HIS A 205 -6.37 20.87 2.84
CA HIS A 205 -5.36 20.13 2.08
C HIS A 205 -5.97 19.06 1.17
N PHE A 206 -7.05 18.41 1.61
CA PHE A 206 -7.73 17.43 0.74
C PHE A 206 -8.42 18.12 -0.45
N LEU A 207 -9.03 19.28 -0.23
CA LEU A 207 -9.63 20.08 -1.31
C LEU A 207 -8.57 20.60 -2.29
N GLU A 208 -7.44 21.14 -1.79
CA GLU A 208 -6.32 21.59 -2.61
C GLU A 208 -5.75 20.44 -3.47
N ALA A 209 -5.61 19.24 -2.90
CA ALA A 209 -5.15 18.05 -3.62
C ALA A 209 -6.18 17.62 -4.68
N HIS A 210 -7.47 17.66 -4.39
CA HIS A 210 -8.52 17.36 -5.37
C HIS A 210 -8.53 18.37 -6.52
N ASP A 211 -8.33 19.66 -6.24
CA ASP A 211 -8.24 20.71 -7.27
C ASP A 211 -7.03 20.47 -8.19
N ALA A 212 -5.96 19.86 -7.67
CA ALA A 212 -4.83 19.40 -8.45
C ALA A 212 -5.06 18.04 -9.16
N GLY A 213 -6.24 17.45 -9.04
CA GLY A 213 -6.61 16.18 -9.68
C GLY A 213 -6.10 14.92 -8.97
N LEU A 214 -5.64 15.04 -7.70
CA LEU A 214 -5.10 13.95 -6.92
C LEU A 214 -6.20 13.19 -6.17
N VAL A 215 -6.09 11.87 -6.09
CA VAL A 215 -6.87 11.04 -5.17
C VAL A 215 -6.22 11.07 -3.78
N CYS A 216 -6.98 11.39 -2.75
CA CYS A 216 -6.52 11.56 -1.39
C CYS A 216 -6.59 10.26 -0.59
N ASN A 217 -5.45 9.62 -0.36
CA ASN A 217 -5.30 8.54 0.61
C ASN A 217 -4.92 9.13 1.98
N LEU A 218 -5.39 8.53 3.08
CA LEU A 218 -4.98 8.90 4.43
C LEU A 218 -4.34 7.71 5.16
N PHE A 219 -3.17 7.92 5.72
CA PHE A 219 -2.49 7.01 6.64
C PHE A 219 -2.65 7.52 8.08
N TYR A 220 -3.35 6.88 8.93
CA TYR A 220 -4.34 5.80 8.84
C TYR A 220 -5.44 6.00 9.90
N SER A 221 -6.53 5.25 9.85
CA SER A 221 -7.45 5.09 10.97
C SER A 221 -7.96 3.64 11.07
N ASP A 222 -8.04 3.16 12.31
CA ASP A 222 -8.62 1.87 12.68
C ASP A 222 -10.02 2.04 13.32
N ASP A 223 -10.52 3.29 13.38
CA ASP A 223 -11.82 3.65 13.95
C ASP A 223 -12.83 4.01 12.86
N PHE A 224 -14.07 3.51 12.99
CA PHE A 224 -15.10 3.70 11.98
C PHE A 224 -15.63 5.15 11.93
N ASP A 225 -15.91 5.75 13.09
CA ASP A 225 -16.47 7.10 13.16
C ASP A 225 -15.46 8.13 12.65
N GLU A 226 -14.19 7.93 13.01
CA GLU A 226 -13.08 8.74 12.50
C GLU A 226 -12.91 8.56 10.96
N ALA A 227 -13.04 7.34 10.44
CA ALA A 227 -12.98 7.10 9.00
C ALA A 227 -14.14 7.81 8.26
N CYS A 228 -15.34 7.81 8.85
CA CYS A 228 -16.48 8.59 8.34
C CYS A 228 -16.21 10.09 8.35
N GLU A 229 -15.59 10.62 9.40
CA GLU A 229 -15.23 12.04 9.49
C GLU A 229 -14.21 12.41 8.41
N PHE A 230 -13.16 11.63 8.23
CA PHE A 230 -12.19 11.85 7.16
C PHE A 230 -12.82 11.77 5.77
N GLY A 231 -13.75 10.84 5.55
CA GLY A 231 -14.51 10.78 4.29
C GLY A 231 -15.29 12.06 4.01
N ARG A 232 -16.00 12.60 5.02
CA ARG A 232 -16.71 13.90 4.91
C ARG A 232 -15.75 15.07 4.64
N HIS A 233 -14.52 14.99 5.10
CA HIS A 233 -13.49 15.99 4.85
C HIS A 233 -12.80 15.85 3.49
N GLY A 234 -13.08 14.80 2.71
CA GLY A 234 -12.54 14.62 1.37
C GLY A 234 -11.46 13.55 1.24
N VAL A 235 -11.33 12.65 2.22
CA VAL A 235 -10.47 11.46 2.06
C VAL A 235 -11.18 10.43 1.17
N ASP A 236 -10.53 10.03 0.07
CA ASP A 236 -11.07 9.04 -0.87
C ASP A 236 -10.76 7.60 -0.43
N VAL A 237 -9.59 7.39 0.18
CA VAL A 237 -9.11 6.07 0.60
C VAL A 237 -8.51 6.15 2.00
N ILE A 238 -9.01 5.32 2.90
CA ILE A 238 -8.46 5.19 4.26
C ILE A 238 -7.59 3.91 4.34
N LEU A 239 -6.33 4.06 4.75
CA LEU A 239 -5.50 2.92 5.13
C LEU A 239 -5.88 2.49 6.54
N THR A 240 -5.96 1.18 6.78
CA THR A 240 -6.31 0.63 8.09
C THR A 240 -5.67 -0.73 8.34
N ASN A 241 -5.35 -1.01 9.59
CA ASN A 241 -4.94 -2.35 10.04
C ASN A 241 -6.16 -3.26 10.33
N CYS A 242 -7.35 -2.63 10.48
CA CYS A 242 -8.60 -3.27 10.90
C CYS A 242 -9.67 -3.30 9.79
N ALA A 243 -9.29 -3.59 8.53
CA ALA A 243 -10.21 -3.53 7.38
C ALA A 243 -11.53 -4.29 7.63
N HIS A 244 -11.50 -5.45 8.30
CA HIS A 244 -12.69 -6.23 8.65
C HIS A 244 -13.68 -5.47 9.55
N GLN A 245 -13.17 -4.67 10.51
CA GLN A 245 -14.01 -3.90 11.44
C GLN A 245 -14.66 -2.72 10.72
N LEU A 246 -13.90 -1.98 9.93
CA LEU A 246 -14.41 -0.84 9.16
C LEU A 246 -15.47 -1.26 8.13
N ILE A 247 -15.21 -2.35 7.40
CA ILE A 247 -16.15 -2.86 6.39
C ILE A 247 -17.42 -3.39 7.05
N HIS A 248 -17.29 -4.17 8.13
CA HIS A 248 -18.46 -4.68 8.87
C HIS A 248 -19.32 -3.54 9.42
N ALA A 249 -18.71 -2.52 10.03
CA ALA A 249 -19.44 -1.37 10.58
C ALA A 249 -20.16 -0.59 9.48
N ARG A 250 -19.50 -0.35 8.32
CA ARG A 250 -20.12 0.27 7.15
C ARG A 250 -21.35 -0.51 6.68
N ASP A 251 -21.21 -1.82 6.48
CA ASP A 251 -22.28 -2.66 5.94
C ASP A 251 -23.47 -2.75 6.92
N SER A 252 -23.19 -2.73 8.22
CA SER A 252 -24.23 -2.71 9.28
C SER A 252 -24.96 -1.37 9.35
N SER A 253 -24.29 -0.25 9.08
CA SER A 253 -24.91 1.09 9.08
C SER A 253 -25.83 1.35 7.90
N HIS A 254 -25.72 0.58 6.80
CA HIS A 254 -26.59 0.70 5.62
C HIS A 254 -27.89 -0.15 5.75
N VAL A 255 -28.01 -0.97 6.80
CA VAL A 255 -29.17 -1.86 7.05
C VAL A 255 -30.14 -1.25 8.08
N ALA A 256 -29.75 -0.20 8.76
CA ALA A 256 -30.55 0.51 9.76
C ALA A 256 -31.19 1.78 9.15
#